data_a26c59368fcc5b8f8a6cf1024de857a1
#
_entry.id   a26c59368fcc5b8f8a6cf1024de857a1
#
_cell.length_a   1.000
_cell.length_b   1.000
_cell.length_c   1.000
_cell.angle_alpha   90.00
_cell.angle_beta   90.00
_cell.angle_gamma   90.00
#
_symmetry.space_group_name_H-M   'P 1'
#
loop_
_entity.id
_entity.type
_entity.pdbx_description
1 polymer ?
#
loop_
_entity_poly.entity_id
_entity_poly.type
_entity_poly.pdbx_seq_one_letter_code
_entity_poly.pdbx_strand_id
1 'polypeptide(L)'
;MKVLIVSDTHGRHAGIEEAIEREYPFQKLIHLGDAEGYEEYIAELAECPIEIVAGNNDFFSDLPDEKIIFIEDFCALITHGHAYGVSMGYQNIRNEGRVRGVDAVMFGHTHRPLLEEDDDLILLNPGSLSYPRQRGRQRSYIVM
;
A
#
# COMPACT_ATOMS: atom_id res chain seq x y z
N MET A 1 -17.67 1.36 4.06
CA MET A 1 -16.67 0.25 4.05
C MET A 1 -15.38 0.74 4.72
N LYS A 2 -14.82 -0.04 5.63
CA LYS A 2 -13.53 0.27 6.27
C LYS A 2 -12.43 -0.54 5.58
N VAL A 3 -11.38 0.12 5.13
CA VAL A 3 -10.26 -0.48 4.40
C VAL A 3 -8.95 -0.19 5.14
N LEU A 4 -8.16 -1.22 5.40
CA LEU A 4 -6.83 -1.10 5.99
C LEU A 4 -5.79 -1.12 4.88
N ILE A 5 -4.95 -0.09 4.81
CA ILE A 5 -3.92 0.05 3.78
C ILE A 5 -2.55 -0.01 4.43
N VAL A 6 -1.74 -0.99 4.02
CA VAL A 6 -0.43 -1.28 4.58
C VAL A 6 0.61 -1.50 3.47
N SER A 7 1.88 -1.44 3.82
CA SER A 7 2.97 -1.70 2.88
C SER A 7 4.26 -2.05 3.61
N ASP A 8 5.17 -2.67 2.86
CA ASP A 8 6.56 -2.84 3.28
C ASP A 8 6.69 -3.53 4.63
N THR A 9 6.05 -4.70 4.74
CA THR A 9 6.13 -5.54 5.94
C THR A 9 7.42 -6.35 6.01
N HIS A 10 8.04 -6.65 4.85
CA HIS A 10 9.34 -7.30 4.74
C HIS A 10 9.49 -8.59 5.57
N GLY A 11 8.43 -9.41 5.61
CA GLY A 11 8.45 -10.66 6.36
C GLY A 11 8.44 -10.51 7.88
N ARG A 12 8.28 -9.30 8.39
CA ARG A 12 8.13 -9.03 9.81
C ARG A 12 6.66 -8.92 10.18
N HIS A 13 6.26 -9.64 11.21
CA HIS A 13 4.84 -9.81 11.53
C HIS A 13 4.30 -8.89 12.62
N ALA A 14 5.15 -8.42 13.53
CA ALA A 14 4.70 -7.65 14.69
C ALA A 14 3.86 -6.42 14.33
N GLY A 15 4.29 -5.65 13.33
CA GLY A 15 3.58 -4.44 12.92
C GLY A 15 2.24 -4.72 12.27
N ILE A 16 2.19 -5.70 11.35
CA ILE A 16 0.94 -6.04 10.66
C ILE A 16 -0.06 -6.70 11.61
N GLU A 17 0.39 -7.55 12.52
CA GLU A 17 -0.47 -8.15 13.54
C GLU A 17 -1.11 -7.08 14.42
N GLU A 18 -0.31 -6.14 14.90
CA GLU A 18 -0.80 -5.03 15.74
C GLU A 18 -1.80 -4.15 14.98
N ALA A 19 -1.52 -3.81 13.72
CA ALA A 19 -2.41 -3.00 12.91
C ALA A 19 -3.76 -3.69 12.68
N ILE A 20 -3.74 -4.98 12.34
CA ILE A 20 -4.95 -5.77 12.13
C ILE A 20 -5.77 -5.87 13.42
N GLU A 21 -5.15 -6.19 14.54
CA GLU A 21 -5.82 -6.29 15.83
C GLU A 21 -6.49 -4.96 16.24
N ARG A 22 -5.76 -3.86 16.06
CA ARG A 22 -6.24 -2.53 16.44
C ARG A 22 -7.42 -2.07 15.61
N GLU A 23 -7.40 -2.37 14.31
CA GLU A 23 -8.39 -1.84 13.36
C GLU A 23 -9.56 -2.77 13.07
N TYR A 24 -9.49 -4.02 13.53
CA TYR A 24 -10.56 -4.99 13.32
C TYR A 24 -11.88 -4.53 13.96
N PRO A 25 -13.06 -4.66 13.31
CA PRO A 25 -13.24 -5.25 11.98
C PRO A 25 -13.06 -4.25 10.83
N PHE A 26 -12.55 -4.73 9.73
CA PHE A 26 -12.49 -4.00 8.46
C PHE A 26 -12.87 -4.96 7.33
N GLN A 27 -13.26 -4.42 6.18
CA GLN A 27 -13.84 -5.21 5.11
C GLN A 27 -12.87 -5.55 3.98
N LYS A 28 -11.75 -4.86 3.92
CA LYS A 28 -10.72 -5.09 2.90
C LYS A 28 -9.35 -4.67 3.44
N LEU A 29 -8.30 -5.41 3.04
CA LEU A 29 -6.93 -5.03 3.28
C LEU A 29 -6.24 -4.81 1.94
N ILE A 30 -5.48 -3.73 1.81
CA ILE A 30 -4.64 -3.44 0.65
C ILE A 30 -3.18 -3.45 1.09
N HIS A 31 -2.36 -4.26 0.42
CA HIS A 31 -0.92 -4.35 0.68
C HIS A 31 -0.15 -3.89 -0.56
N LEU A 32 0.69 -2.90 -0.40
CA LEU A 32 1.35 -2.22 -1.52
C LEU A 32 2.76 -2.74 -1.83
N GLY A 33 3.03 -4.01 -1.49
CA GLY A 33 4.24 -4.68 -1.90
C GLY A 33 5.28 -4.90 -0.81
N ASP A 34 6.24 -5.74 -1.13
CA ASP A 34 7.29 -6.20 -0.20
C ASP A 34 6.74 -6.97 0.99
N ALA A 35 5.79 -7.88 0.72
CA ALA A 35 5.32 -8.88 1.69
C ALA A 35 6.32 -10.04 1.84
N GLU A 36 7.12 -10.28 0.81
CA GLU A 36 8.21 -11.27 0.80
C GLU A 36 7.75 -12.69 1.14
N GLY A 37 6.69 -13.13 0.44
CA GLY A 37 6.18 -14.50 0.53
C GLY A 37 5.15 -14.74 1.62
N TYR A 38 4.73 -13.71 2.36
CA TYR A 38 3.78 -13.85 3.48
C TYR A 38 2.35 -13.44 3.13
N GLU A 39 2.00 -13.41 1.85
CA GLU A 39 0.67 -13.01 1.37
C GLU A 39 -0.44 -13.85 1.98
N GLU A 40 -0.27 -15.16 2.00
CA GLU A 40 -1.27 -16.09 2.56
C GLU A 40 -1.42 -15.89 4.07
N TYR A 41 -0.32 -15.71 4.77
CA TYR A 41 -0.31 -15.42 6.20
C TYR A 41 -1.10 -14.15 6.52
N ILE A 42 -0.86 -13.08 5.75
CA ILE A 42 -1.56 -11.80 5.93
C ILE A 42 -3.06 -11.96 5.62
N ALA A 43 -3.39 -12.70 4.56
CA ALA A 43 -4.78 -12.96 4.20
C ALA A 43 -5.54 -13.71 5.30
N GLU A 44 -4.91 -14.70 5.90
CA GLU A 44 -5.48 -15.46 7.02
C GLU A 44 -5.71 -14.56 8.24
N LEU A 45 -4.74 -13.71 8.57
CA LEU A 45 -4.88 -12.76 9.69
C LEU A 45 -6.00 -11.75 9.48
N ALA A 46 -6.12 -11.25 8.26
CA ALA A 46 -7.09 -10.21 7.94
C ALA A 46 -8.54 -10.71 7.96
N GLU A 47 -8.75 -11.98 7.68
CA GLU A 47 -10.09 -12.60 7.60
C GLU A 47 -11.04 -11.85 6.67
N CYS A 48 -10.50 -11.22 5.63
CA CYS A 48 -11.27 -10.47 4.63
C CYS A 48 -10.55 -10.52 3.28
N PRO A 49 -11.21 -10.10 2.18
CA PRO A 49 -10.53 -10.00 0.89
C PRO A 49 -9.33 -9.06 0.95
N ILE A 50 -8.22 -9.48 0.30
CA ILE A 50 -7.04 -8.63 0.19
C ILE A 50 -6.73 -8.31 -1.26
N GLU A 51 -6.24 -7.10 -1.50
CA GLU A 51 -5.63 -6.68 -2.75
C GLU A 51 -4.14 -6.46 -2.48
N ILE A 52 -3.30 -7.10 -3.27
CA ILE A 52 -1.85 -7.04 -3.05
C ILE A 52 -1.10 -6.96 -4.38
N VAL A 53 -0.03 -6.19 -4.40
CA VAL A 53 0.86 -6.07 -5.54
C VAL A 53 2.28 -6.49 -5.15
N ALA A 54 3.10 -6.81 -6.15
CA ALA A 54 4.50 -7.15 -5.94
C ALA A 54 5.35 -5.89 -5.76
N GLY A 55 6.21 -5.89 -4.74
CA GLY A 55 7.26 -4.92 -4.57
C GLY A 55 8.58 -5.37 -5.19
N ASN A 56 9.59 -4.52 -5.09
CA ASN A 56 10.91 -4.81 -5.67
C ASN A 56 11.65 -5.95 -4.95
N ASN A 57 11.22 -6.34 -3.75
CA ASN A 57 11.78 -7.47 -3.01
C ASN A 57 10.90 -8.74 -3.07
N ASP A 58 9.81 -8.72 -3.80
CA ASP A 58 8.94 -9.88 -3.98
C ASP A 58 9.44 -10.75 -5.14
N PHE A 59 10.62 -11.32 -4.97
CA PHE A 59 11.24 -12.19 -5.96
C PHE A 59 10.43 -13.47 -6.14
N PHE A 60 10.31 -13.92 -7.40
CA PHE A 60 9.61 -15.15 -7.76
C PHE A 60 8.12 -15.16 -7.39
N SER A 61 7.53 -13.98 -7.19
CA SER A 61 6.12 -13.83 -6.91
C SER A 61 5.30 -13.82 -8.20
N ASP A 62 4.10 -14.42 -8.16
CA ASP A 62 3.10 -14.32 -9.23
C ASP A 62 2.18 -13.12 -9.07
N LEU A 63 2.43 -12.28 -8.08
CA LEU A 63 1.63 -11.08 -7.84
C LEU A 63 1.80 -10.06 -8.97
N PRO A 64 0.73 -9.34 -9.34
CA PRO A 64 0.86 -8.27 -10.33
C PRO A 64 1.68 -7.10 -9.79
N ASP A 65 2.38 -6.41 -10.67
CA ASP A 65 3.16 -5.21 -10.30
C ASP A 65 2.26 -4.03 -9.98
N GLU A 66 1.09 -3.98 -10.59
CA GLU A 66 0.10 -2.94 -10.35
C GLU A 66 -1.30 -3.43 -10.68
N LYS A 67 -2.31 -2.80 -10.07
CA LYS A 67 -3.72 -3.10 -10.31
C LYS A 67 -4.53 -1.82 -10.23
N ILE A 68 -5.62 -1.76 -11.01
CA ILE A 68 -6.69 -0.78 -10.76
C ILE A 68 -7.77 -1.49 -9.96
N ILE A 69 -8.15 -0.93 -8.83
CA ILE A 69 -9.16 -1.48 -7.93
C ILE A 69 -10.26 -0.46 -7.67
N PHE A 70 -11.40 -0.97 -7.24
CA PHE A 70 -12.52 -0.13 -6.82
C PHE A 70 -12.82 -0.38 -5.34
N ILE A 71 -13.01 0.71 -4.61
CA ILE A 71 -13.51 0.71 -3.24
C ILE A 71 -14.84 1.46 -3.32
N GLU A 72 -15.95 0.70 -3.42
CA GLU A 72 -17.24 1.25 -3.80
C GLU A 72 -17.12 1.95 -5.16
N ASP A 73 -17.41 3.23 -5.27
CA ASP A 73 -17.28 4.01 -6.51
C ASP A 73 -15.92 4.68 -6.67
N PHE A 74 -15.03 4.50 -5.69
CA PHE A 74 -13.72 5.12 -5.68
C PHE A 74 -12.71 4.24 -6.41
N CYS A 75 -12.05 4.81 -7.43
CA CYS A 75 -11.10 4.10 -8.30
C CYS A 75 -9.66 4.41 -7.89
N ALA A 76 -8.85 3.38 -7.66
CA ALA A 76 -7.46 3.56 -7.27
C ALA A 76 -6.52 2.71 -8.10
N LEU A 77 -5.38 3.30 -8.47
CA LEU A 77 -4.21 2.56 -8.94
C LEU A 77 -3.38 2.16 -7.73
N ILE A 78 -3.16 0.88 -7.54
CA ILE A 78 -2.26 0.38 -6.51
C ILE A 78 -0.99 -0.16 -7.16
N THR A 79 0.16 0.22 -6.63
CA THR A 79 1.48 -0.20 -7.12
C THR A 79 2.49 -0.05 -5.98
N HIS A 80 3.62 -0.75 -6.06
CA HIS A 80 4.67 -0.54 -5.06
C HIS A 80 5.34 0.83 -5.25
N GLY A 81 5.51 1.26 -6.49
CA GLY A 81 6.02 2.59 -6.82
C GLY A 81 7.49 2.61 -7.28
N HIS A 82 8.26 1.55 -7.05
CA HIS A 82 9.68 1.51 -7.45
C HIS A 82 9.86 1.72 -8.95
N ALA A 83 8.95 1.20 -9.78
CA ALA A 83 9.00 1.36 -11.23
C ALA A 83 8.74 2.81 -11.70
N TYR A 84 8.15 3.63 -10.85
CA TYR A 84 7.87 5.04 -11.12
C TYR A 84 8.87 5.99 -10.49
N GLY A 85 9.94 5.48 -9.92
CA GLY A 85 11.01 6.29 -9.35
C GLY A 85 10.59 7.13 -8.15
N VAL A 86 9.66 6.64 -7.31
CA VAL A 86 9.09 7.42 -6.20
C VAL A 86 10.12 7.84 -5.15
N SER A 87 11.29 7.19 -5.10
CA SER A 87 12.39 7.61 -4.23
C SER A 87 13.04 8.91 -4.68
N MET A 88 12.82 9.31 -5.95
CA MET A 88 13.37 10.51 -6.55
C MET A 88 12.34 11.64 -6.68
N GLY A 89 11.08 11.35 -6.42
CA GLY A 89 9.98 12.29 -6.53
C GLY A 89 8.71 11.64 -7.03
N TYR A 90 7.60 12.38 -7.02
CA TYR A 90 6.27 11.83 -7.29
C TYR A 90 5.69 12.24 -8.64
N GLN A 91 6.46 12.93 -9.48
CA GLN A 91 5.94 13.47 -10.74
C GLN A 91 5.49 12.35 -11.70
N ASN A 92 6.28 11.29 -11.82
CA ASN A 92 5.95 10.19 -12.73
C ASN A 92 4.69 9.44 -12.30
N ILE A 93 4.59 9.11 -11.01
CA ILE A 93 3.43 8.37 -10.50
C ILE A 93 2.17 9.22 -10.51
N ARG A 94 2.30 10.53 -10.26
CA ARG A 94 1.20 11.48 -10.37
C ARG A 94 0.68 11.56 -11.81
N ASN A 95 1.57 11.68 -12.77
CA ASN A 95 1.22 11.71 -14.19
C ASN A 95 0.50 10.42 -14.61
N GLU A 96 0.98 9.28 -14.16
CA GLU A 96 0.34 7.99 -14.48
C GLU A 96 -1.07 7.92 -13.93
N GLY A 97 -1.29 8.36 -12.71
CA GLY A 97 -2.61 8.43 -12.11
C GLY A 97 -3.58 9.29 -12.92
N ARG A 98 -3.11 10.44 -13.38
CA ARG A 98 -3.91 11.36 -14.22
C ARG A 98 -4.23 10.75 -15.57
N VAL A 99 -3.27 10.11 -16.22
CA VAL A 99 -3.46 9.45 -17.51
C VAL A 99 -4.51 8.36 -17.42
N ARG A 100 -4.48 7.59 -16.33
CA ARG A 100 -5.45 6.50 -16.11
C ARG A 100 -6.80 6.99 -15.60
N GLY A 101 -6.91 8.24 -15.19
CA GLY A 101 -8.17 8.82 -14.69
C GLY A 101 -8.65 8.23 -13.37
N VAL A 102 -7.72 7.77 -12.52
CA VAL A 102 -8.07 7.24 -11.19
C VAL A 102 -8.25 8.38 -10.18
N ASP A 103 -8.98 8.09 -9.11
CA ASP A 103 -9.19 9.05 -8.02
C ASP A 103 -7.98 9.11 -7.09
N ALA A 104 -7.27 7.99 -6.96
CA ALA A 104 -6.08 7.92 -6.12
C ALA A 104 -5.01 7.01 -6.71
N VAL A 105 -3.75 7.30 -6.36
CA VAL A 105 -2.63 6.36 -6.50
C VAL A 105 -2.13 6.02 -5.11
N MET A 106 -2.07 4.73 -4.81
CA MET A 106 -1.58 4.19 -3.55
C MET A 106 -0.27 3.46 -3.80
N PHE A 107 0.77 3.83 -3.08
CA PHE A 107 2.10 3.23 -3.27
C PHE A 107 2.86 3.11 -1.95
N GLY A 108 3.94 2.32 -1.95
CA GLY A 108 4.82 2.12 -0.82
C GLY A 108 6.27 2.47 -1.17
N HIS A 109 7.17 1.54 -0.95
CA HIS A 109 8.59 1.59 -1.31
C HIS A 109 9.45 2.58 -0.53
N THR A 110 9.02 3.80 -0.32
CA THR A 110 9.82 4.84 0.37
C THR A 110 9.93 4.61 1.87
N HIS A 111 9.04 3.79 2.44
CA HIS A 111 8.89 3.60 3.90
C HIS A 111 8.56 4.90 4.63
N ARG A 112 7.95 5.86 3.94
CA ARG A 112 7.57 7.17 4.47
C ARG A 112 6.10 7.43 4.20
N PRO A 113 5.30 7.73 5.22
CA PRO A 113 3.90 8.04 5.01
C PRO A 113 3.72 9.33 4.22
N LEU A 114 2.71 9.34 3.37
CA LEU A 114 2.36 10.48 2.54
C LEU A 114 0.84 10.51 2.36
N LEU A 115 0.27 11.70 2.40
CA LEU A 115 -1.09 11.94 1.95
C LEU A 115 -1.13 13.33 1.33
N GLU A 116 -1.29 13.37 0.01
CA GLU A 116 -1.41 14.60 -0.75
C GLU A 116 -2.70 14.58 -1.57
N GLU A 117 -3.46 15.64 -1.49
CA GLU A 117 -4.60 15.88 -2.36
C GLU A 117 -4.25 17.01 -3.33
N ASP A 118 -4.48 16.78 -4.61
CA ASP A 118 -4.21 17.72 -5.67
C ASP A 118 -5.40 17.69 -6.63
N ASP A 119 -6.09 18.83 -6.79
CA ASP A 119 -7.28 19.04 -7.63
C ASP A 119 -8.22 17.80 -7.77
N ASP A 120 -7.78 16.79 -8.49
CA ASP A 120 -8.55 15.62 -8.86
C ASP A 120 -7.85 14.28 -8.55
N LEU A 121 -6.71 14.31 -7.87
CA LEU A 121 -5.92 13.10 -7.59
C LEU A 121 -5.39 13.09 -6.16
N ILE A 122 -5.54 11.95 -5.51
CA ILE A 122 -4.96 11.69 -4.20
C ILE A 122 -3.73 10.80 -4.37
N LEU A 123 -2.60 11.20 -3.78
CA LEU A 123 -1.44 10.33 -3.63
C LEU A 123 -1.35 9.90 -2.17
N LEU A 124 -1.26 8.60 -1.92
CA LEU A 124 -1.09 8.12 -0.56
C LEU A 124 -0.05 7.00 -0.47
N ASN A 125 0.66 7.01 0.65
CA ASN A 125 1.61 5.99 1.02
C ASN A 125 1.43 5.72 2.52
N PRO A 126 1.13 4.48 2.92
CA PRO A 126 0.89 4.18 4.34
C PRO A 126 2.18 4.16 5.19
N GLY A 127 3.35 4.27 4.56
CA GLY A 127 4.62 4.05 5.24
C GLY A 127 4.90 2.56 5.41
N SER A 128 5.82 2.22 6.31
CA SER A 128 6.21 0.83 6.55
C SER A 128 5.77 0.37 7.93
N LEU A 129 5.30 -0.88 8.00
CA LEU A 129 5.00 -1.54 9.27
C LEU A 129 6.22 -2.29 9.85
N SER A 130 7.37 -2.20 9.19
CA SER A 130 8.58 -2.89 9.65
C SER A 130 9.82 -1.98 9.72
N TYR A 131 10.04 -1.15 8.70
CA TYR A 131 11.25 -0.34 8.59
C TYR A 131 10.91 1.12 8.24
N PRO A 132 10.24 1.87 9.13
CA PRO A 132 9.89 3.26 8.85
C PRO A 132 11.14 4.13 8.69
N ARG A 133 11.09 5.09 7.75
CA ARG A 133 12.22 5.97 7.41
C ARG A 133 11.95 7.45 7.65
N GLN A 134 10.73 7.82 7.99
CA GLN A 134 10.43 9.21 8.33
C GLN A 134 11.04 9.59 9.67
N ARG A 135 11.05 10.90 9.95
CA ARG A 135 11.51 11.40 11.23
C ARG A 135 10.69 10.77 12.37
N GLY A 136 11.37 10.27 13.40
CA GLY A 136 10.76 9.55 14.50
C GLY A 136 10.60 8.05 14.26
N ARG A 137 10.70 7.58 13.02
CA ARG A 137 10.68 6.18 12.63
C ARG A 137 9.58 5.35 13.28
N GLN A 138 8.36 5.89 13.32
CA GLN A 138 7.19 5.15 13.80
C GLN A 138 6.56 4.36 12.68
N ARG A 139 6.15 3.12 12.98
CA ARG A 139 5.38 2.31 12.06
C ARG A 139 4.04 2.99 11.78
N SER A 140 3.59 2.90 10.55
CA SER A 140 2.36 3.58 10.13
C SER A 140 1.55 2.77 9.13
N TYR A 141 0.27 3.08 9.05
CA TYR A 141 -0.68 2.54 8.10
C TYR A 141 -1.78 3.58 7.87
N ILE A 142 -2.65 3.32 6.91
CA ILE A 142 -3.79 4.21 6.62
C ILE A 142 -5.08 3.40 6.77
N VAL A 143 -6.09 4.05 7.33
CA VAL A 143 -7.47 3.56 7.35
C VAL A 143 -8.32 4.48 6.49
N MET A 144 -9.08 3.88 5.60
CA MET A 144 -9.98 4.56 4.69
C MET A 144 -11.42 4.11 4.91
#